data_ae2163d76becbf7dd5667e397a1db5e0
#
_entry.id   ae2163d76becbf7dd5667e397a1db5e0
#
_cell.length_a   1.000
_cell.length_b   1.000
_cell.length_c   1.000
_cell.angle_alpha   90.00
_cell.angle_beta   90.00
_cell.angle_gamma   90.00
#
_symmetry.space_group_name_H-M   'P 1'
#
loop_
_entity.id
_entity.type
_entity.pdbx_description
1 polymer ?
#
loop_
_entity_poly.entity_id
_entity_poly.type
_entity_poly.pdbx_seq_one_letter_code
_entity_poly.pdbx_strand_id
1 'polypeptide(L)'
;MGVDIRDRGTGVSTGRGAAGRPVLLATLGVPLSEEASVFAVDTAVESGQGLVVANVTALEPLRMSITLGYDALPELTPEVSASLRRSAELARSLGVHVERLRVRSPRPVQALVDLIADVRPGLFVFGPARGALRERRYRKALGAVRDRVTCLVWVPNDAAGRP
;
A
#
# COMPACT_ATOMS: atom_id res chain seq x y z
N MET A 1 10.58 2.16 -17.61
CA MET A 1 9.59 1.08 -17.74
C MET A 1 9.42 0.42 -16.37
N GLY A 2 8.27 0.61 -15.75
CA GLY A 2 7.93 -0.07 -14.50
C GLY A 2 7.43 -1.48 -14.81
N VAL A 3 8.01 -2.50 -14.18
CA VAL A 3 7.45 -3.86 -14.24
C VAL A 3 6.35 -3.94 -13.19
N ASP A 4 5.11 -3.86 -13.63
CA ASP A 4 3.91 -4.04 -12.81
C ASP A 4 3.64 -5.54 -12.67
N ILE A 5 4.02 -6.12 -11.53
CA ILE A 5 3.66 -7.50 -11.19
C ILE A 5 2.40 -7.44 -10.34
N ARG A 6 1.25 -7.55 -10.98
CA ARG A 6 -0.04 -7.71 -10.32
C ARG A 6 -0.20 -9.16 -9.88
N ASP A 7 0.09 -9.44 -8.63
CA ASP A 7 -0.26 -10.72 -8.03
C ASP A 7 -1.77 -10.72 -7.71
N ARG A 8 -2.55 -11.19 -8.68
CA ARG A 8 -3.98 -11.44 -8.47
C ARG A 8 -4.13 -12.76 -7.75
N GLY A 9 -4.18 -12.70 -6.43
CA GLY A 9 -4.62 -13.84 -5.65
C GLY A 9 -5.99 -14.30 -6.14
N THR A 10 -6.04 -15.49 -6.71
CA THR A 10 -7.26 -16.14 -7.22
C THR A 10 -8.24 -16.39 -6.07
N GLY A 11 -9.04 -15.38 -5.78
CA GLY A 11 -10.26 -15.54 -5.00
C GLY A 11 -11.44 -15.40 -5.94
N VAL A 12 -12.21 -16.47 -6.13
CA VAL A 12 -13.47 -16.44 -6.89
C VAL A 12 -14.38 -15.41 -6.23
N SER A 13 -14.47 -14.23 -6.82
CA SER A 13 -15.41 -13.19 -6.42
C SER A 13 -16.66 -13.26 -7.25
N THR A 14 -17.68 -13.87 -6.74
CA THR A 14 -19.07 -13.62 -7.14
C THR A 14 -19.62 -12.50 -6.26
N GLY A 15 -19.37 -11.28 -6.64
CA GLY A 15 -19.92 -10.11 -5.98
C GLY A 15 -19.39 -8.85 -6.63
N ARG A 16 -20.12 -8.32 -7.63
CA ARG A 16 -19.95 -6.93 -8.01
C ARG A 16 -20.32 -6.09 -6.80
N GLY A 17 -19.35 -5.74 -5.99
CA GLY A 17 -19.52 -4.70 -4.99
C GLY A 17 -20.04 -3.43 -5.66
N ALA A 18 -20.96 -2.75 -5.00
CA ALA A 18 -21.53 -1.50 -5.48
C ALA A 18 -20.43 -0.60 -6.10
N ALA A 19 -20.74 0.05 -7.21
CA ALA A 19 -19.84 0.91 -7.98
C ALA A 19 -19.40 2.12 -7.17
N GLY A 20 -18.52 1.91 -6.19
CA GLY A 20 -17.94 2.92 -5.34
C GLY A 20 -16.42 2.93 -5.45
N ARG A 21 -15.83 3.98 -4.92
CA ARG A 21 -14.39 4.14 -4.89
C ARG A 21 -13.80 3.35 -3.72
N PRO A 22 -12.81 2.47 -3.94
CA PRO A 22 -12.25 1.66 -2.87
C PRO A 22 -11.50 2.51 -1.84
N VAL A 23 -11.25 1.93 -0.67
CA VAL A 23 -10.25 2.41 0.28
C VAL A 23 -8.89 1.86 -0.17
N LEU A 24 -7.89 2.71 -0.29
CA LEU A 24 -6.52 2.32 -0.59
C LEU A 24 -5.65 2.47 0.66
N LEU A 25 -5.13 1.35 1.15
CA LEU A 25 -4.14 1.29 2.23
C LEU A 25 -2.78 0.98 1.64
N ALA A 26 -1.80 1.86 1.80
CA ALA A 26 -0.48 1.67 1.21
C ALA A 26 0.69 1.94 2.16
N THR A 27 1.80 1.26 1.88
CA THR A 27 3.09 1.47 2.52
C THR A 27 4.22 1.50 1.49
N LEU A 28 5.39 1.98 1.90
CA LEU A 28 6.59 2.11 1.06
C LEU A 28 7.70 1.12 1.48
N GLY A 29 7.47 -0.16 1.28
CA GLY A 29 8.46 -1.21 1.55
C GLY A 29 8.71 -1.49 3.03
N VAL A 30 7.88 -0.98 3.92
CA VAL A 30 7.95 -1.18 5.37
C VAL A 30 6.62 -1.75 5.89
N PRO A 31 6.59 -2.35 7.09
CA PRO A 31 5.35 -2.87 7.64
C PRO A 31 4.26 -1.79 7.76
N LEU A 32 3.01 -2.20 7.66
CA LEU A 32 1.87 -1.35 7.97
C LEU A 32 1.73 -1.16 9.48
N SER A 33 1.33 0.04 9.90
CA SER A 33 0.90 0.28 11.27
C SER A 33 -0.45 -0.39 11.53
N GLU A 34 -0.63 -0.86 12.74
CA GLU A 34 -1.91 -1.46 13.15
C GLU A 34 -3.04 -0.44 13.10
N GLU A 35 -2.79 0.78 13.57
CA GLU A 35 -3.76 1.88 13.54
C GLU A 35 -4.27 2.17 12.12
N ALA A 36 -3.36 2.28 11.15
CA ALA A 36 -3.73 2.51 9.75
C ALA A 36 -4.50 1.33 9.17
N SER A 37 -4.11 0.11 9.51
CA SER A 37 -4.78 -1.10 9.05
C SER A 37 -6.22 -1.19 9.57
N VAL A 38 -6.41 -0.99 10.86
CA VAL A 38 -7.74 -0.99 11.49
C VAL A 38 -8.60 0.11 10.90
N PHE A 39 -8.09 1.34 10.82
CA PHE A 39 -8.83 2.46 10.25
C PHE A 39 -9.28 2.21 8.81
N ALA A 40 -8.39 1.69 7.96
CA ALA A 40 -8.72 1.39 6.56
C ALA A 40 -9.78 0.28 6.43
N VAL A 41 -9.65 -0.77 7.24
CA VAL A 41 -10.61 -1.88 7.26
C VAL A 41 -11.98 -1.42 7.76
N ASP A 42 -12.03 -0.70 8.88
CA ASP A 42 -13.28 -0.18 9.45
C ASP A 42 -13.98 0.76 8.45
N THR A 43 -13.23 1.64 7.80
CA THR A 43 -13.79 2.53 6.78
C THR A 43 -14.35 1.74 5.59
N ALA A 44 -13.66 0.70 5.14
CA ALA A 44 -14.15 -0.15 4.06
C ALA A 44 -15.45 -0.88 4.44
N VAL A 45 -15.53 -1.39 5.68
CA VAL A 45 -16.74 -2.03 6.22
C VAL A 45 -17.89 -1.04 6.29
N GLU A 46 -17.68 0.11 6.93
CA GLU A 46 -18.71 1.13 7.14
C GLU A 46 -19.24 1.74 5.84
N SER A 47 -18.35 1.94 4.86
CA SER A 47 -18.72 2.48 3.56
C SER A 47 -19.26 1.44 2.57
N GLY A 48 -19.15 0.16 2.89
CA GLY A 48 -19.49 -0.93 1.98
C GLY A 48 -18.61 -1.01 0.73
N GLN A 49 -17.39 -0.46 0.80
CA GLN A 49 -16.45 -0.42 -0.32
C GLN A 49 -15.40 -1.52 -0.21
N GLY A 50 -14.73 -1.82 -1.34
CA GLY A 50 -13.58 -2.70 -1.35
C GLY A 50 -12.34 -2.05 -0.71
N LEU A 51 -11.39 -2.88 -0.30
CA LEU A 51 -10.09 -2.48 0.21
C LEU A 51 -8.99 -2.90 -0.77
N VAL A 52 -8.14 -1.97 -1.13
CA VAL A 52 -6.90 -2.25 -1.85
C VAL A 52 -5.74 -2.10 -0.86
N VAL A 53 -4.97 -3.16 -0.67
CA VAL A 53 -3.77 -3.16 0.17
C VAL A 53 -2.55 -3.17 -0.73
N ALA A 54 -1.76 -2.11 -0.72
CA ALA A 54 -0.66 -1.91 -1.62
C ALA A 54 0.69 -1.75 -0.90
N ASN A 55 1.72 -2.33 -1.49
CA ASN A 55 3.09 -2.06 -1.10
C ASN A 55 3.90 -1.58 -2.30
N VAL A 56 4.48 -0.40 -2.19
CA VAL A 56 5.36 0.18 -3.20
C VAL A 56 6.79 0.09 -2.71
N THR A 57 7.63 -0.64 -3.44
CA THR A 57 9.03 -0.85 -3.09
C THR A 57 9.97 -0.23 -4.10
N ALA A 58 11.15 0.17 -3.63
CA ALA A 58 12.22 0.60 -4.50
C ALA A 58 12.74 -0.58 -5.32
N LEU A 59 12.88 -0.37 -6.62
CA LEU A 59 13.63 -1.26 -7.47
C LEU A 59 15.10 -0.86 -7.35
N GLU A 60 15.87 -1.63 -6.61
CA GLU A 60 17.32 -1.40 -6.54
C GLU A 60 17.97 -1.76 -7.87
N PRO A 61 18.88 -0.91 -8.38
CA PRO A 61 19.65 -1.28 -9.55
C PRO A 61 20.47 -2.54 -9.23
N LEU A 62 20.36 -3.53 -10.09
CA LEU A 62 21.05 -4.82 -10.02
C LEU A 62 22.58 -4.63 -10.10
N ARG A 63 23.24 -4.27 -9.01
CA ARG A 63 24.66 -4.01 -9.03
C ARG A 63 25.53 -5.26 -8.90
N MET A 64 25.04 -6.34 -8.29
CA MET A 64 25.89 -7.50 -7.99
C MET A 64 25.23 -8.87 -8.24
N SER A 65 23.92 -8.97 -8.28
CA SER A 65 23.25 -10.27 -8.41
C SER A 65 23.38 -10.90 -9.80
N ILE A 66 23.56 -10.07 -10.84
CA ILE A 66 23.78 -10.58 -12.20
C ILE A 66 25.12 -11.29 -12.32
N THR A 67 26.14 -10.84 -11.60
CA THR A 67 27.51 -11.42 -11.66
C THR A 67 27.61 -12.75 -10.90
N LEU A 68 26.69 -13.02 -9.98
CA LEU A 68 26.71 -14.21 -9.13
C LEU A 68 25.61 -15.24 -9.47
N GLY A 69 24.81 -14.99 -10.49
CA GLY A 69 23.77 -15.93 -10.94
C GLY A 69 22.64 -16.20 -9.95
N TYR A 70 22.47 -15.35 -8.98
CA TYR A 70 21.36 -15.45 -8.04
C TYR A 70 20.14 -14.68 -8.57
N ASP A 71 19.13 -15.39 -9.02
CA ASP A 71 17.78 -14.89 -9.30
C ASP A 71 17.02 -14.52 -8.01
N ALA A 72 17.73 -14.01 -7.01
CA ALA A 72 17.10 -13.55 -5.80
C ALA A 72 16.45 -12.19 -6.05
N LEU A 73 15.20 -12.21 -6.51
CA LEU A 73 14.32 -11.07 -6.34
C LEU A 73 14.29 -10.75 -4.84
N PRO A 74 14.59 -9.50 -4.42
CA PRO A 74 14.49 -9.16 -3.01
C PRO A 74 13.07 -9.46 -2.55
N GLU A 75 12.93 -10.53 -1.81
CA GLU A 75 11.67 -10.88 -1.17
C GLU A 75 11.31 -9.80 -0.16
N LEU A 76 10.02 -9.54 -0.02
CA LEU A 76 9.53 -8.73 1.09
C LEU A 76 10.05 -9.33 2.39
N THR A 77 10.50 -8.48 3.31
CA THR A 77 10.83 -8.98 4.64
C THR A 77 9.62 -9.68 5.23
N PRO A 78 9.81 -10.72 6.07
CA PRO A 78 8.70 -11.44 6.69
C PRO A 78 7.71 -10.54 7.42
N GLU A 79 8.20 -9.47 8.06
CA GLU A 79 7.37 -8.51 8.79
C GLU A 79 6.46 -7.70 7.85
N VAL A 80 6.98 -7.23 6.73
CA VAL A 80 6.19 -6.49 5.73
C VAL A 80 5.12 -7.40 5.14
N SER A 81 5.51 -8.59 4.71
CA SER A 81 4.59 -9.59 4.16
C SER A 81 3.49 -9.96 5.16
N ALA A 82 3.85 -10.18 6.42
CA ALA A 82 2.91 -10.52 7.48
C ALA A 82 1.93 -9.38 7.77
N SER A 83 2.39 -8.13 7.80
CA SER A 83 1.52 -6.97 8.05
C SER A 83 0.48 -6.78 6.95
N LEU A 84 0.90 -6.90 5.69
CA LEU A 84 0.01 -6.81 4.53
C LEU A 84 -1.03 -7.94 4.51
N ARG A 85 -0.59 -9.15 4.82
CA ARG A 85 -1.48 -10.32 4.89
C ARG A 85 -2.51 -10.18 6.01
N ARG A 86 -2.10 -9.79 7.21
CA ARG A 86 -3.00 -9.59 8.35
C ARG A 86 -4.10 -8.57 8.05
N SER A 87 -3.76 -7.45 7.43
CA SER A 87 -4.73 -6.43 7.04
C SER A 87 -5.74 -6.98 6.02
N ALA A 88 -5.26 -7.72 5.03
CA ALA A 88 -6.12 -8.34 4.02
C ALA A 88 -7.03 -9.43 4.63
N GLU A 89 -6.52 -10.27 5.50
CA GLU A 89 -7.27 -11.33 6.18
C GLU A 89 -8.34 -10.76 7.10
N LEU A 90 -8.01 -9.70 7.87
CA LEU A 90 -8.98 -9.01 8.71
C LEU A 90 -10.14 -8.47 7.89
N ALA A 91 -9.86 -7.76 6.81
CA ALA A 91 -10.89 -7.23 5.94
C ALA A 91 -11.78 -8.32 5.33
N ARG A 92 -11.18 -9.42 4.86
CA ARG A 92 -11.94 -10.56 4.32
C ARG A 92 -12.81 -11.22 5.35
N SER A 93 -12.35 -11.36 6.59
CA SER A 93 -13.13 -11.94 7.69
C SER A 93 -14.37 -11.12 8.02
N LEU A 94 -14.35 -9.82 7.69
CA LEU A 94 -15.47 -8.90 7.84
C LEU A 94 -16.31 -8.73 6.57
N GLY A 95 -16.08 -9.57 5.55
CA GLY A 95 -16.85 -9.58 4.30
C GLY A 95 -16.43 -8.51 3.28
N VAL A 96 -15.30 -7.84 3.48
CA VAL A 96 -14.79 -6.85 2.54
C VAL A 96 -14.06 -7.52 1.39
N HIS A 97 -14.36 -7.09 0.16
CA HIS A 97 -13.55 -7.49 -0.99
C HIS A 97 -12.17 -6.85 -0.93
N VAL A 98 -11.12 -7.67 -1.03
CA VAL A 98 -9.74 -7.20 -0.89
C VAL A 98 -8.92 -7.54 -2.14
N GLU A 99 -8.30 -6.52 -2.71
CA GLU A 99 -7.26 -6.63 -3.72
C GLU A 99 -5.89 -6.32 -3.09
N ARG A 100 -4.88 -7.10 -3.42
CA ARG A 100 -3.50 -6.87 -2.99
C ARG A 100 -2.64 -6.47 -4.18
N LEU A 101 -1.93 -5.35 -4.07
CA LEU A 101 -1.06 -4.84 -5.10
C LEU A 101 0.38 -4.74 -4.60
N ARG A 102 1.30 -5.14 -5.46
CA ARG A 102 2.73 -4.98 -5.24
C ARG A 102 3.31 -4.21 -6.41
N VAL A 103 3.90 -3.06 -6.12
CA VAL A 103 4.50 -2.20 -7.12
C VAL A 103 5.99 -2.06 -6.84
N ARG A 104 6.81 -2.25 -7.84
CA ARG A 104 8.25 -1.99 -7.79
C ARG A 104 8.61 -0.88 -8.75
N SER A 105 9.34 0.10 -8.26
CA SER A 105 9.73 1.24 -9.09
C SER A 105 11.07 1.82 -8.63
N PRO A 106 11.91 2.30 -9.56
CA PRO A 106 13.10 3.08 -9.20
C PRO A 106 12.72 4.41 -8.54
N ARG A 107 11.47 4.84 -8.69
CA ARG A 107 10.90 6.06 -8.09
C ARG A 107 9.66 5.73 -7.27
N PRO A 108 9.80 5.15 -6.08
CA PRO A 108 8.66 4.63 -5.32
C PRO A 108 7.64 5.70 -4.93
N VAL A 109 8.06 6.91 -4.62
CA VAL A 109 7.13 8.01 -4.29
C VAL A 109 6.28 8.39 -5.50
N GLN A 110 6.88 8.49 -6.69
CA GLN A 110 6.11 8.74 -7.91
C GLN A 110 5.17 7.59 -8.24
N ALA A 111 5.65 6.36 -8.10
CA ALA A 111 4.84 5.16 -8.32
C ALA A 111 3.63 5.09 -7.36
N LEU A 112 3.79 5.56 -6.12
CA LEU A 112 2.68 5.67 -5.17
C LEU A 112 1.62 6.66 -5.67
N VAL A 113 2.02 7.83 -6.15
CA VAL A 113 1.11 8.83 -6.72
C VAL A 113 0.39 8.30 -7.96
N ASP A 114 1.12 7.63 -8.85
CA ASP A 114 0.56 7.00 -10.05
C ASP A 114 -0.44 5.89 -9.69
N LEU A 115 -0.13 5.08 -8.68
CA LEU A 115 -1.02 4.05 -8.16
C LEU A 115 -2.34 4.64 -7.64
N ILE A 116 -2.27 5.74 -6.89
CA ILE A 116 -3.47 6.42 -6.38
C ILE A 116 -4.31 6.95 -7.56
N ALA A 117 -3.66 7.49 -8.58
CA ALA A 117 -4.35 7.95 -9.79
C ALA A 117 -5.03 6.81 -10.56
N ASP A 118 -4.42 5.64 -10.61
CA ASP A 118 -4.96 4.46 -11.29
C ASP A 118 -6.11 3.81 -10.52
N VAL A 119 -5.94 3.65 -9.21
CA VAL A 119 -6.95 3.03 -8.32
C VAL A 119 -8.16 3.95 -8.14
N ARG A 120 -7.96 5.26 -8.14
CA ARG A 120 -9.00 6.28 -7.88
C ARG A 120 -9.77 6.01 -6.59
N PRO A 121 -9.09 5.89 -5.44
CA PRO A 121 -9.76 5.59 -4.18
C PRO A 121 -10.64 6.76 -3.74
N GLY A 122 -11.66 6.46 -2.93
CA GLY A 122 -12.40 7.47 -2.19
C GLY A 122 -11.62 8.00 -0.99
N LEU A 123 -10.85 7.11 -0.38
CA LEU A 123 -9.95 7.40 0.74
C LEU A 123 -8.60 6.72 0.50
N PHE A 124 -7.53 7.47 0.66
CA PHE A 124 -6.16 6.97 0.72
C PHE A 124 -5.65 6.99 2.15
N VAL A 125 -5.23 5.83 2.65
CA VAL A 125 -4.62 5.65 3.97
C VAL A 125 -3.12 5.38 3.78
N PHE A 126 -2.28 6.32 4.21
CA PHE A 126 -0.83 6.14 4.19
C PHE A 126 -0.37 5.56 5.51
N GLY A 127 -0.04 4.28 5.53
CA GLY A 127 0.05 3.49 6.73
C GLY A 127 1.39 2.86 7.08
N PRO A 128 2.57 3.44 6.77
CA PRO A 128 3.83 2.86 7.22
C PRO A 128 3.91 2.85 8.75
N ALA A 129 4.42 1.76 9.31
CA ALA A 129 4.64 1.64 10.74
C ALA A 129 5.60 2.71 11.24
N ARG A 130 5.32 3.23 12.44
CA ARG A 130 6.11 4.28 13.08
C ARG A 130 7.58 3.89 13.17
N GLY A 131 8.45 4.79 12.74
CA GLY A 131 9.91 4.59 12.78
C GLY A 131 10.46 3.60 11.75
N ALA A 132 9.61 2.85 11.04
CA ALA A 132 10.05 1.94 10.00
C ALA A 132 10.46 2.66 8.71
N LEU A 133 9.81 3.78 8.41
CA LEU A 133 10.15 4.65 7.30
C LEU A 133 10.93 5.87 7.81
N ARG A 134 12.03 6.20 7.13
CA ARG A 134 12.81 7.40 7.47
C ARG A 134 11.96 8.65 7.33
N GLU A 135 12.04 9.55 8.30
CA GLU A 135 11.24 10.78 8.39
C GLU A 135 11.28 11.62 7.09
N ARG A 136 12.46 11.78 6.51
CA ARG A 136 12.62 12.53 5.25
C ARG A 136 11.85 11.89 4.10
N ARG A 137 11.86 10.56 4.01
CA ARG A 137 11.14 9.81 2.98
C ARG A 137 9.64 9.88 3.21
N TYR A 138 9.23 9.77 4.46
CA TYR A 138 7.84 9.92 4.85
C TYR A 138 7.28 11.29 4.45
N ARG A 139 7.97 12.38 4.80
CA ARG A 139 7.57 13.75 4.44
C ARG A 139 7.53 13.96 2.94
N LYS A 140 8.51 13.43 2.21
CA LYS A 140 8.55 13.52 0.74
C LYS A 140 7.35 12.82 0.11
N ALA A 141 7.01 11.62 0.57
CA ALA A 141 5.86 10.87 0.07
C ALA A 141 4.55 11.60 0.37
N LEU A 142 4.37 12.03 1.62
CA LEU A 142 3.16 12.74 2.04
C LEU A 142 2.98 14.07 1.31
N GLY A 143 4.04 14.82 1.11
CA GLY A 143 4.04 16.07 0.31
C GLY A 143 3.62 15.81 -1.13
N ALA A 144 4.22 14.81 -1.79
CA ALA A 144 3.88 14.45 -3.17
C ALA A 144 2.42 14.00 -3.32
N VAL A 145 1.92 13.24 -2.34
CA VAL A 145 0.50 12.81 -2.32
C VAL A 145 -0.42 14.02 -2.15
N ARG A 146 -0.18 14.88 -1.18
CA ARG A 146 -1.01 16.06 -0.93
C ARG A 146 -1.06 17.03 -2.11
N ASP A 147 0.05 17.19 -2.82
CA ASP A 147 0.15 18.11 -3.96
C ASP A 147 -0.56 17.61 -5.22
N ARG A 148 -0.74 16.31 -5.38
CA ARG A 148 -1.17 15.71 -6.65
C ARG A 148 -2.45 14.88 -6.57
N VAL A 149 -2.90 14.55 -5.38
CA VAL A 149 -4.04 13.66 -5.17
C VAL A 149 -5.27 14.44 -4.76
N THR A 150 -6.41 14.11 -5.35
CA THR A 150 -7.68 14.79 -5.13
C THR A 150 -8.61 14.05 -4.15
N CYS A 151 -8.27 12.84 -3.74
CA CYS A 151 -9.05 12.11 -2.75
C CYS A 151 -8.71 12.51 -1.31
N LEU A 152 -9.53 12.06 -0.38
CA LEU A 152 -9.22 12.20 1.05
C LEU A 152 -7.96 11.40 1.39
N VAL A 153 -7.09 12.01 2.18
CA VAL A 153 -5.84 11.39 2.65
C VAL A 153 -5.87 11.32 4.17
N TRP A 154 -5.73 10.12 4.69
CA TRP A 154 -5.61 9.89 6.12
C TRP A 154 -4.22 9.36 6.47
N VAL A 155 -3.67 9.85 7.57
CA VAL A 155 -2.40 9.40 8.14
C VAL A 155 -2.56 9.22 9.65
N PRO A 156 -1.86 8.28 10.28
CA PRO A 156 -1.88 8.13 11.72
C PRO A 156 -1.48 9.44 12.44
N ASN A 157 -2.19 9.78 13.51
CA ASN A 157 -1.97 11.02 14.26
C ASN A 157 -0.54 11.17 14.82
N ASP A 158 0.12 10.06 15.09
CA ASP A 158 1.50 10.04 15.58
C ASP A 158 2.55 10.40 14.51
N ALA A 159 2.16 10.47 13.25
CA ALA A 159 3.03 10.86 12.15
C ALA A 159 3.03 12.39 11.91
N ALA A 160 2.05 13.11 12.44
CA ALA A 160 2.05 14.56 12.50
C ALA A 160 3.01 14.98 13.63
N GLY A 161 4.27 15.20 13.27
CA GLY A 161 5.35 15.46 14.18
C GLY A 161 4.97 16.42 15.32
N ARG A 162 5.43 16.08 16.50
CA ARG A 162 5.55 17.08 17.58
C ARG A 162 6.39 18.26 17.05
N PRO A 163 5.96 19.49 17.40
CA PRO A 163 6.74 20.66 17.04
C PRO A 163 8.16 20.60 17.59
#